data_20507a02b1f65d07adcde8ebc7e14a98
#
_entry.id   20507a02b1f65d07adcde8ebc7e14a98
#
_cell.length_a   1.000
_cell.length_b   1.000
_cell.length_c   1.000
_cell.angle_alpha   90.00
_cell.angle_beta   90.00
_cell.angle_gamma   90.00
#
_symmetry.space_group_name_H-M   'P 1'
#
loop_
_entity.id
_entity.type
_entity.pdbx_description
1 polymer ?
#
loop_
_entity_poly.entity_id
_entity_poly.type
_entity_poly.pdbx_seq_one_letter_code
_entity_poly.pdbx_strand_id
1 'polypeptide(L)'
;MTAAIGVVMTEHIVAGRLTGNLGQQTLVGERLRYPEDAAETEALIGVPTSELYELLAGLIEPLAKAADEPVAAIGIAVPGVVRSGVVEDAPNLAQIKGLRLAEALETVLRAHGVSAPVHVLNDADSVAAGLAARGGHLDRLIRVWTLGNGIGYGRWPIADGVWEGGHTVVTLDPRERYCGCGGVGHIEGIMGNRAMRLRFLDLEPEDIFANARAGDQRCREFVDLWHRALAAGCASAIHLGGPGKFYFTGLNVCFLDLKVLREHLETMVRMSPLQSYSLEVLPADDSTSVLGAGVAALRAQQNW
;
A
#
# COMPACT_ATOMS: atom_id res chain seq x y z
N MET A 1 -20.04 -4.46 20.29
CA MET A 1 -19.39 -4.17 18.99
C MET A 1 -18.28 -3.16 19.26
N THR A 2 -17.24 -3.11 18.44
CA THR A 2 -16.12 -2.18 18.67
C THR A 2 -16.03 -1.23 17.49
N ALA A 3 -16.07 0.09 17.75
CA ALA A 3 -15.90 1.10 16.72
C ALA A 3 -14.40 1.40 16.52
N ALA A 4 -13.98 1.62 15.28
CA ALA A 4 -12.66 2.11 14.92
C ALA A 4 -12.76 3.09 13.75
N ILE A 5 -11.69 3.84 13.53
CA ILE A 5 -11.54 4.70 12.35
C ILE A 5 -10.30 4.28 11.61
N GLY A 6 -10.43 4.08 10.30
CA GLY A 6 -9.32 3.90 9.40
C GLY A 6 -9.12 5.14 8.54
N VAL A 7 -7.86 5.51 8.33
CA VAL A 7 -7.47 6.64 7.50
C VAL A 7 -6.36 6.20 6.58
N VAL A 8 -6.45 6.58 5.32
CA VAL A 8 -5.37 6.46 4.33
C VAL A 8 -4.92 7.86 3.97
N MET A 9 -3.63 8.12 4.10
CA MET A 9 -3.01 9.39 3.78
C MET A 9 -1.87 9.14 2.80
N THR A 10 -2.13 9.32 1.53
CA THR A 10 -1.16 9.20 0.43
C THR A 10 -0.99 10.56 -0.25
N GLU A 11 -1.46 10.72 -1.47
CA GLU A 11 -1.55 12.02 -2.18
C GLU A 11 -2.82 12.79 -1.77
N HIS A 12 -3.73 12.10 -1.12
CA HIS A 12 -5.00 12.58 -0.57
C HIS A 12 -5.27 11.87 0.77
N ILE A 13 -6.31 12.28 1.48
CA ILE A 13 -6.78 11.61 2.70
C ILE A 13 -8.15 11.00 2.45
N VAL A 14 -8.34 9.74 2.85
CA VAL A 14 -9.66 9.11 2.94
C VAL A 14 -9.82 8.50 4.31
N ALA A 15 -10.89 8.86 5.01
CA ALA A 15 -11.21 8.36 6.34
C ALA A 15 -12.57 7.67 6.36
N GLY A 16 -12.72 6.64 7.16
CA GLY A 16 -13.96 5.92 7.31
C GLY A 16 -14.08 5.24 8.67
N ARG A 17 -15.32 5.06 9.10
CA ARG A 17 -15.66 4.39 10.35
C ARG A 17 -15.90 2.91 10.12
N LEU A 18 -15.41 2.10 11.06
CA LEU A 18 -15.61 0.67 11.10
C LEU A 18 -16.45 0.31 12.34
N THR A 19 -17.31 -0.70 12.19
CA THR A 19 -17.99 -1.35 13.30
C THR A 19 -18.03 -2.86 13.13
N GLY A 20 -18.15 -3.59 14.20
CA GLY A 20 -18.26 -5.04 14.18
C GLY A 20 -17.47 -5.72 15.29
N ASN A 21 -17.54 -7.04 15.34
CA ASN A 21 -16.68 -7.85 16.19
C ASN A 21 -15.31 -8.03 15.53
N LEU A 22 -14.31 -8.37 16.33
CA LEU A 22 -12.96 -8.61 15.80
C LEU A 22 -12.99 -9.70 14.72
N GLY A 23 -12.40 -9.38 13.54
CA GLY A 23 -12.40 -10.27 12.37
C GLY A 23 -13.64 -10.19 11.49
N GLN A 24 -14.64 -9.38 11.87
CA GLN A 24 -15.87 -9.16 11.12
C GLN A 24 -16.22 -7.67 11.03
N GLN A 25 -15.20 -6.81 11.08
CA GLN A 25 -15.38 -5.37 10.91
C GLN A 25 -15.82 -5.05 9.49
N THR A 26 -16.72 -4.10 9.38
CA THR A 26 -17.17 -3.54 8.11
C THR A 26 -17.13 -2.02 8.18
N LEU A 27 -16.90 -1.39 7.03
CA LEU A 27 -17.05 0.05 6.89
C LEU A 27 -18.53 0.42 6.97
N VAL A 28 -18.83 1.48 7.70
CA VAL A 28 -20.20 1.99 7.90
C VAL A 28 -20.27 3.49 7.68
N GLY A 29 -21.40 3.93 7.14
CA GLY A 29 -21.63 5.34 6.82
C GLY A 29 -20.81 5.84 5.64
N GLU A 30 -20.76 7.16 5.51
CA GLU A 30 -20.02 7.83 4.46
C GLU A 30 -18.53 7.89 4.80
N ARG A 31 -17.69 7.80 3.75
CA ARG A 31 -16.26 8.08 3.86
C ARG A 31 -16.03 9.56 3.62
N LEU A 32 -15.19 10.15 4.44
CA LEU A 32 -14.76 11.53 4.28
C LEU A 32 -13.45 11.58 3.51
N ARG A 33 -13.30 12.58 2.64
CA ARG A 33 -12.14 12.73 1.76
C ARG A 33 -11.61 14.16 1.80
N TYR A 34 -10.29 14.30 1.68
CA TYR A 34 -9.61 15.56 1.39
C TYR A 34 -8.54 15.34 0.29
N PRO A 35 -8.51 16.13 -0.77
CA PRO A 35 -9.54 17.13 -1.13
C PRO A 35 -10.87 16.45 -1.48
N GLU A 36 -11.97 17.20 -1.43
CA GLU A 36 -13.30 16.68 -1.80
C GLU A 36 -13.35 16.32 -3.29
N ASP A 37 -12.69 17.13 -4.13
CA ASP A 37 -12.55 16.81 -5.55
C ASP A 37 -11.51 15.71 -5.75
N ALA A 38 -11.98 14.56 -6.20
CA ALA A 38 -11.13 13.40 -6.48
C ALA A 38 -10.17 13.58 -7.67
N ALA A 39 -10.41 14.59 -8.52
CA ALA A 39 -9.54 14.92 -9.64
C ALA A 39 -8.31 15.73 -9.21
N GLU A 40 -8.32 16.33 -8.02
CA GLU A 40 -7.16 17.01 -7.46
C GLU A 40 -6.16 15.98 -6.95
N THR A 41 -5.05 15.84 -7.65
CA THR A 41 -3.93 14.99 -7.27
C THR A 41 -2.86 15.82 -6.54
N GLU A 42 -2.04 15.14 -5.73
CA GLU A 42 -0.92 15.76 -5.02
C GLU A 42 -1.32 16.85 -4.00
N ALA A 43 -2.58 16.90 -3.57
CA ALA A 43 -3.12 17.91 -2.67
C ALA A 43 -2.39 18.03 -1.33
N LEU A 44 -1.72 16.96 -0.88
CA LEU A 44 -0.96 16.93 0.37
C LEU A 44 0.51 17.32 0.21
N ILE A 45 1.01 17.43 -1.03
CA ILE A 45 2.41 17.78 -1.27
C ILE A 45 2.64 19.24 -0.84
N GLY A 46 3.61 19.42 0.07
CA GLY A 46 3.96 20.75 0.57
C GLY A 46 3.01 21.34 1.63
N VAL A 47 1.96 20.64 2.01
CA VAL A 47 1.11 21.04 3.15
C VAL A 47 1.94 21.00 4.43
N PRO A 48 1.98 22.09 5.23
CA PRO A 48 2.70 22.12 6.49
C PRO A 48 2.20 21.04 7.45
N THR A 49 3.09 20.44 8.21
CA THR A 49 2.75 19.34 9.14
C THR A 49 1.65 19.72 10.14
N SER A 50 1.66 20.97 10.65
CA SER A 50 0.62 21.45 11.58
C SER A 50 -0.77 21.50 10.92
N GLU A 51 -0.83 21.93 9.67
CA GLU A 51 -2.08 21.95 8.89
C GLU A 51 -2.54 20.52 8.56
N LEU A 52 -1.61 19.62 8.27
CA LEU A 52 -1.92 18.20 8.02
C LEU A 52 -2.59 17.55 9.24
N TYR A 53 -2.15 17.87 10.45
CA TYR A 53 -2.80 17.37 11.67
C TYR A 53 -4.22 17.89 11.82
N GLU A 54 -4.47 19.16 11.51
CA GLU A 54 -5.82 19.75 11.57
C GLU A 54 -6.74 19.15 10.49
N LEU A 55 -6.23 18.91 9.28
CA LEU A 55 -6.96 18.20 8.23
C LEU A 55 -7.37 16.79 8.67
N LEU A 56 -6.43 16.04 9.26
CA LEU A 56 -6.73 14.70 9.80
C LEU A 56 -7.75 14.77 10.92
N ALA A 57 -7.60 15.70 11.86
CA ALA A 57 -8.56 15.88 12.96
C ALA A 57 -9.95 16.26 12.44
N GLY A 58 -10.03 17.15 11.46
CA GLY A 58 -11.28 17.58 10.81
C GLY A 58 -12.04 16.43 10.12
N LEU A 59 -11.34 15.40 9.63
CA LEU A 59 -11.96 14.21 9.06
C LEU A 59 -12.30 13.15 10.13
N ILE A 60 -11.49 13.02 11.18
CA ILE A 60 -11.65 12.01 12.22
C ILE A 60 -12.75 12.39 13.22
N GLU A 61 -12.82 13.66 13.63
CA GLU A 61 -13.77 14.15 14.65
C GLU A 61 -15.23 13.85 14.30
N PRO A 62 -15.75 14.18 13.10
CA PRO A 62 -17.15 13.89 12.74
C PRO A 62 -17.42 12.37 12.68
N LEU A 63 -16.44 11.57 12.24
CA LEU A 63 -16.58 10.11 12.24
C LEU A 63 -16.64 9.54 13.67
N ALA A 64 -15.87 10.09 14.59
CA ALA A 64 -15.89 9.70 16.00
C ALA A 64 -17.21 10.10 16.68
N LYS A 65 -17.74 11.29 16.39
CA LYS A 65 -19.04 11.76 16.91
C LYS A 65 -20.22 10.97 16.37
N ALA A 66 -20.12 10.46 15.14
CA ALA A 66 -21.15 9.63 14.53
C ALA A 66 -21.11 8.16 14.99
N ALA A 67 -20.18 7.77 15.83
CA ALA A 67 -20.11 6.42 16.38
C ALA A 67 -21.08 6.25 17.55
N ASP A 68 -21.83 5.14 17.55
CA ASP A 68 -22.76 4.79 18.64
C ASP A 68 -22.00 4.35 19.92
N GLU A 69 -20.76 3.93 19.77
CA GLU A 69 -19.87 3.50 20.86
C GLU A 69 -18.53 4.27 20.77
N PRO A 70 -17.80 4.41 21.89
CA PRO A 70 -16.49 5.05 21.86
C PRO A 70 -15.55 4.38 20.84
N VAL A 71 -14.83 5.20 20.08
CA VAL A 71 -13.82 4.71 19.13
C VAL A 71 -12.67 4.09 19.94
N ALA A 72 -12.42 2.81 19.70
CA ALA A 72 -11.40 2.05 20.43
C ALA A 72 -9.99 2.27 19.88
N ALA A 73 -9.85 2.52 18.56
CA ALA A 73 -8.56 2.77 17.93
C ALA A 73 -8.74 3.54 16.60
N ILE A 74 -7.69 4.25 16.22
CA ILE A 74 -7.58 4.97 14.95
C ILE A 74 -6.34 4.44 14.22
N GLY A 75 -6.50 3.95 13.00
CA GLY A 75 -5.40 3.51 12.14
C GLY A 75 -5.11 4.52 11.06
N ILE A 76 -3.84 4.92 10.91
CA ILE A 76 -3.38 5.84 9.86
C ILE A 76 -2.40 5.11 8.96
N ALA A 77 -2.81 4.86 7.72
CA ALA A 77 -1.94 4.29 6.71
C ALA A 77 -1.22 5.41 5.95
N VAL A 78 0.12 5.33 5.87
CA VAL A 78 0.97 6.32 5.21
C VAL A 78 1.93 5.64 4.22
N PRO A 79 2.34 6.33 3.12
CA PRO A 79 3.35 5.80 2.23
C PRO A 79 4.74 5.88 2.90
N GLY A 80 5.56 4.86 2.68
CA GLY A 80 6.94 4.80 3.15
C GLY A 80 7.17 3.92 4.36
N VAL A 81 8.28 4.15 5.04
CA VAL A 81 8.79 3.29 6.11
C VAL A 81 8.26 3.73 7.47
N VAL A 82 7.51 2.87 8.13
CA VAL A 82 7.03 3.10 9.50
C VAL A 82 7.64 2.07 10.43
N ARG A 83 8.28 2.53 11.53
CA ARG A 83 8.83 1.66 12.57
C ARG A 83 8.60 2.25 13.96
N SER A 84 8.04 1.45 14.85
CA SER A 84 7.80 1.86 16.24
C SER A 84 7.07 3.21 16.37
N GLY A 85 6.08 3.48 15.52
CA GLY A 85 5.29 4.70 15.50
C GLY A 85 6.00 5.94 14.92
N VAL A 86 7.22 5.77 14.38
CA VAL A 86 7.96 6.82 13.67
C VAL A 86 7.87 6.58 12.17
N VAL A 87 7.59 7.62 11.41
CA VAL A 87 7.70 7.60 9.94
C VAL A 87 9.17 7.84 9.58
N GLU A 88 9.95 6.79 9.37
CA GLU A 88 11.39 6.91 9.12
C GLU A 88 11.71 7.47 7.74
N ASP A 89 10.91 7.13 6.75
CA ASP A 89 10.98 7.70 5.41
C ASP A 89 9.59 7.79 4.76
N ALA A 90 9.35 8.83 3.98
CA ALA A 90 8.10 9.05 3.25
C ALA A 90 8.41 9.84 1.97
N PRO A 91 8.84 9.17 0.88
CA PRO A 91 9.28 9.85 -0.34
C PRO A 91 8.23 10.77 -0.96
N ASN A 92 6.95 10.40 -0.87
CA ASN A 92 5.84 11.16 -1.44
C ASN A 92 5.27 12.22 -0.48
N LEU A 93 5.58 12.14 0.82
CA LEU A 93 5.13 13.06 1.86
C LEU A 93 6.30 13.46 2.77
N ALA A 94 7.31 14.13 2.19
CA ALA A 94 8.57 14.43 2.89
C ALA A 94 8.38 15.18 4.22
N GLN A 95 7.29 15.95 4.37
CA GLN A 95 6.98 16.71 5.58
C GLN A 95 6.64 15.84 6.80
N ILE A 96 6.29 14.55 6.62
CA ILE A 96 6.04 13.65 7.75
C ILE A 96 7.26 12.80 8.12
N LYS A 97 8.35 12.88 7.38
CA LYS A 97 9.59 12.14 7.65
C LYS A 97 10.18 12.49 9.01
N GLY A 98 10.54 11.49 9.79
CA GLY A 98 11.12 11.62 11.13
C GLY A 98 10.10 11.90 12.23
N LEU A 99 8.81 12.01 11.93
CA LEU A 99 7.78 12.34 12.92
C LEU A 99 7.28 11.13 13.68
N ARG A 100 6.99 11.34 14.96
CA ARG A 100 6.13 10.48 15.80
C ARG A 100 4.67 10.84 15.53
N LEU A 101 4.20 10.48 14.35
CA LEU A 101 2.91 10.92 13.81
C LEU A 101 1.75 10.57 14.76
N ALA A 102 1.77 9.37 15.34
CA ALA A 102 0.74 8.92 16.29
C ALA A 102 0.62 9.84 17.49
N GLU A 103 1.72 10.07 18.22
CA GLU A 103 1.74 10.88 19.45
C GLU A 103 1.32 12.34 19.19
N ALA A 104 1.79 12.91 18.08
CA ALA A 104 1.44 14.27 17.69
C ALA A 104 -0.05 14.40 17.36
N LEU A 105 -0.58 13.47 16.55
CA LEU A 105 -1.98 13.47 16.17
C LEU A 105 -2.92 13.21 17.36
N GLU A 106 -2.56 12.31 18.27
CA GLU A 106 -3.33 12.10 19.52
C GLU A 106 -3.45 13.37 20.35
N THR A 107 -2.42 14.22 20.32
CA THR A 107 -2.46 15.50 21.05
C THR A 107 -3.45 16.46 20.42
N VAL A 108 -3.49 16.56 19.10
CA VAL A 108 -4.47 17.38 18.37
C VAL A 108 -5.88 16.82 18.55
N LEU A 109 -6.06 15.52 18.39
CA LEU A 109 -7.36 14.85 18.52
C LEU A 109 -7.97 15.02 19.91
N ARG A 110 -7.17 15.02 20.98
CA ARG A 110 -7.66 15.31 22.32
C ARG A 110 -8.26 16.72 22.45
N ALA A 111 -7.69 17.71 21.77
CA ALA A 111 -8.28 19.05 21.71
C ALA A 111 -9.63 19.08 20.97
N HIS A 112 -9.83 18.17 20.02
CA HIS A 112 -11.08 17.94 19.30
C HIS A 112 -12.06 16.97 20.04
N GLY A 113 -11.73 16.56 21.26
CA GLY A 113 -12.58 15.67 22.07
C GLY A 113 -12.51 14.19 21.71
N VAL A 114 -11.51 13.79 20.93
CA VAL A 114 -11.28 12.38 20.55
C VAL A 114 -10.08 11.84 21.32
N SER A 115 -10.30 10.80 22.14
CA SER A 115 -9.26 10.23 23.02
C SER A 115 -8.89 8.78 22.66
N ALA A 116 -9.11 8.37 21.41
CA ALA A 116 -8.73 7.05 20.92
C ALA A 116 -7.22 7.00 20.60
N PRO A 117 -6.52 5.89 20.89
CA PRO A 117 -5.13 5.71 20.51
C PRO A 117 -4.97 5.64 18.99
N VAL A 118 -3.86 6.20 18.51
CA VAL A 118 -3.52 6.24 17.08
C VAL A 118 -2.40 5.24 16.77
N HIS A 119 -2.60 4.46 15.71
CA HIS A 119 -1.61 3.52 15.17
C HIS A 119 -1.27 3.89 13.73
N VAL A 120 0.02 4.05 13.46
CA VAL A 120 0.52 4.36 12.11
C VAL A 120 1.12 3.10 11.49
N LEU A 121 0.80 2.85 10.23
CA LEU A 121 1.29 1.70 9.46
C LEU A 121 1.57 2.07 8.01
N ASN A 122 2.27 1.20 7.31
CA ASN A 122 2.50 1.37 5.88
C ASN A 122 1.20 1.19 5.07
N ASP A 123 1.05 1.94 3.99
CA ASP A 123 -0.14 1.93 3.13
C ASP A 123 -0.38 0.57 2.44
N ALA A 124 0.65 -0.10 1.95
CA ALA A 124 0.50 -1.42 1.34
C ALA A 124 0.13 -2.50 2.38
N ASP A 125 0.63 -2.40 3.62
CA ASP A 125 0.22 -3.27 4.73
C ASP A 125 -1.25 -3.05 5.09
N SER A 126 -1.74 -1.82 5.01
CA SER A 126 -3.17 -1.53 5.22
C SER A 126 -4.05 -2.20 4.16
N VAL A 127 -3.63 -2.21 2.89
CA VAL A 127 -4.35 -2.97 1.84
C VAL A 127 -4.38 -4.46 2.18
N ALA A 128 -3.25 -5.04 2.58
CA ALA A 128 -3.18 -6.45 2.95
C ALA A 128 -4.11 -6.80 4.13
N ALA A 129 -4.14 -5.95 5.16
CA ALA A 129 -5.04 -6.09 6.31
C ALA A 129 -6.52 -6.01 5.90
N GLY A 130 -6.86 -5.07 5.03
CA GLY A 130 -8.22 -4.90 4.51
C GLY A 130 -8.70 -6.10 3.70
N LEU A 131 -7.84 -6.67 2.86
CA LEU A 131 -8.14 -7.88 2.08
C LEU A 131 -8.30 -9.10 2.99
N ALA A 132 -7.47 -9.23 4.02
CA ALA A 132 -7.60 -10.27 5.03
C ALA A 132 -8.95 -10.17 5.78
N ALA A 133 -9.34 -8.96 6.16
CA ALA A 133 -10.60 -8.72 6.85
C ALA A 133 -11.82 -9.02 5.96
N ARG A 134 -11.84 -8.49 4.72
CA ARG A 134 -12.92 -8.75 3.74
C ARG A 134 -13.10 -10.23 3.43
N GLY A 135 -12.00 -10.96 3.34
CA GLY A 135 -12.02 -12.39 3.05
C GLY A 135 -12.28 -13.28 4.26
N GLY A 136 -12.37 -12.74 5.48
CA GLY A 136 -12.45 -13.53 6.71
C GLY A 136 -11.19 -14.37 6.97
N HIS A 137 -10.04 -13.92 6.48
CA HIS A 137 -8.77 -14.66 6.48
C HIS A 137 -7.68 -13.96 7.31
N LEU A 138 -8.05 -13.41 8.46
CA LEU A 138 -7.10 -12.72 9.36
C LEU A 138 -6.02 -13.64 9.95
N ASP A 139 -6.16 -14.96 9.79
CA ASP A 139 -5.21 -16.00 10.19
C ASP A 139 -4.28 -16.47 9.05
N ARG A 140 -4.46 -15.95 7.83
CA ARG A 140 -3.72 -16.39 6.64
C ARG A 140 -2.72 -15.38 6.15
N LEU A 141 -1.63 -15.88 5.56
CA LEU A 141 -0.64 -15.05 4.90
C LEU A 141 -1.18 -14.51 3.59
N ILE A 142 -1.36 -13.18 3.54
CA ILE A 142 -1.74 -12.41 2.36
C ILE A 142 -0.58 -11.48 2.01
N ARG A 143 -0.29 -11.33 0.75
CA ARG A 143 0.69 -10.41 0.20
C ARG A 143 0.04 -9.54 -0.85
N VAL A 144 0.43 -8.28 -0.87
CA VAL A 144 -0.07 -7.29 -1.83
C VAL A 144 1.11 -6.62 -2.51
N TRP A 145 1.03 -6.54 -3.82
CA TRP A 145 1.88 -5.65 -4.61
C TRP A 145 1.02 -4.47 -5.08
N THR A 146 1.41 -3.25 -4.71
CA THR A 146 0.78 -2.02 -5.21
C THR A 146 1.63 -1.49 -6.36
N LEU A 147 1.03 -1.44 -7.56
CA LEU A 147 1.71 -1.09 -8.81
C LEU A 147 1.29 0.32 -9.24
N GLY A 148 2.23 1.26 -9.29
CA GLY A 148 1.93 2.67 -9.59
C GLY A 148 3.16 3.54 -9.80
N ASN A 149 3.18 4.74 -9.23
CA ASN A 149 4.32 5.65 -9.26
C ASN A 149 5.58 5.00 -8.69
N GLY A 150 5.44 4.36 -7.52
CA GLY A 150 6.38 3.40 -6.96
C GLY A 150 5.81 1.98 -6.97
N ILE A 151 6.54 1.06 -6.36
CA ILE A 151 6.13 -0.33 -6.17
C ILE A 151 6.12 -0.63 -4.66
N GLY A 152 4.92 -0.74 -4.10
CA GLY A 152 4.75 -1.12 -2.70
C GLY A 152 4.58 -2.63 -2.52
N TYR A 153 4.93 -3.11 -1.34
CA TYR A 153 4.72 -4.49 -0.93
C TYR A 153 4.18 -4.52 0.50
N GLY A 154 2.96 -5.01 0.65
CA GLY A 154 2.32 -5.20 1.93
C GLY A 154 2.09 -6.66 2.26
N ARG A 155 2.02 -6.98 3.54
CA ARG A 155 1.73 -8.33 4.02
C ARG A 155 0.79 -8.31 5.23
N TRP A 156 0.03 -9.37 5.34
CA TRP A 156 -0.77 -9.68 6.51
C TRP A 156 -0.55 -11.14 6.93
N PRO A 157 -0.39 -11.50 8.22
CA PRO A 157 -0.27 -10.57 9.35
C PRO A 157 0.92 -9.62 9.22
N ILE A 158 0.75 -8.40 9.77
CA ILE A 158 1.85 -7.44 9.87
C ILE A 158 2.90 -8.04 10.82
N ALA A 159 4.14 -8.11 10.39
CA ALA A 159 5.25 -8.57 11.22
C ALA A 159 6.08 -7.40 11.70
N ASP A 160 6.76 -7.56 12.82
CA ASP A 160 7.76 -6.59 13.27
C ASP A 160 8.88 -6.47 12.23
N GLY A 161 9.27 -5.25 11.94
CA GLY A 161 10.34 -4.93 10.99
C GLY A 161 9.90 -3.99 9.88
N VAL A 162 10.83 -3.72 8.98
CA VAL A 162 10.64 -2.89 7.80
C VAL A 162 10.71 -3.78 6.56
N TRP A 163 9.72 -3.68 5.70
CA TRP A 163 9.58 -4.48 4.50
C TRP A 163 9.46 -3.56 3.29
N GLU A 164 10.50 -3.51 2.48
CA GLU A 164 10.58 -2.69 1.28
C GLU A 164 10.69 -3.58 0.04
N GLY A 165 9.58 -4.28 -0.28
CA GLY A 165 9.54 -5.20 -1.42
C GLY A 165 9.80 -4.53 -2.76
N GLY A 166 9.43 -3.26 -2.93
CA GLY A 166 9.75 -2.45 -4.11
C GLY A 166 11.26 -2.26 -4.35
N HIS A 167 12.07 -2.45 -3.31
CA HIS A 167 13.53 -2.38 -3.39
C HIS A 167 14.21 -3.76 -3.46
N THR A 168 13.44 -4.84 -3.65
CA THR A 168 14.01 -6.17 -3.91
C THR A 168 14.84 -6.13 -5.20
N VAL A 169 16.09 -6.63 -5.13
CA VAL A 169 16.96 -6.76 -6.30
C VAL A 169 16.47 -7.93 -7.15
N VAL A 170 16.03 -7.64 -8.36
CA VAL A 170 15.47 -8.63 -9.31
C VAL A 170 16.36 -8.83 -10.55
N THR A 171 17.42 -8.03 -10.67
CA THR A 171 18.44 -8.17 -11.70
C THR A 171 19.80 -7.69 -11.21
N LEU A 172 20.87 -8.29 -11.72
CA LEU A 172 22.25 -7.89 -11.47
C LEU A 172 22.83 -7.01 -12.59
N ASP A 173 22.02 -6.62 -13.58
CA ASP A 173 22.47 -5.72 -14.64
C ASP A 173 22.82 -4.34 -14.05
N PRO A 174 24.07 -3.89 -14.11
CA PRO A 174 24.49 -2.61 -13.53
C PRO A 174 23.88 -1.39 -14.23
N ARG A 175 23.22 -1.56 -15.36
CA ARG A 175 22.51 -0.51 -16.10
C ARG A 175 21.13 -0.21 -15.48
N GLU A 176 20.58 -1.13 -14.69
CA GLU A 176 19.28 -0.98 -14.03
C GLU A 176 19.36 -0.06 -12.80
N ARG A 177 19.50 1.27 -13.04
CA ARG A 177 19.72 2.31 -12.02
C ARG A 177 18.59 3.34 -11.96
N TYR A 178 17.36 2.95 -12.30
CA TYR A 178 16.25 3.90 -12.41
C TYR A 178 15.41 4.03 -11.11
N CYS A 179 15.72 3.24 -10.07
CA CYS A 179 15.05 3.38 -8.78
C CYS A 179 15.37 4.72 -8.11
N GLY A 180 14.37 5.36 -7.53
CA GLY A 180 14.49 6.66 -6.87
C GLY A 180 15.45 6.69 -5.68
N CYS A 181 15.66 5.54 -5.02
CA CYS A 181 16.61 5.43 -3.90
C CYS A 181 18.08 5.34 -4.34
N GLY A 182 18.38 5.26 -5.65
CA GLY A 182 19.72 5.08 -6.20
C GLY A 182 20.25 3.65 -6.20
N GLY A 183 19.48 2.68 -5.67
CA GLY A 183 19.84 1.26 -5.70
C GLY A 183 19.77 0.66 -7.10
N VAL A 184 20.61 -0.37 -7.35
CA VAL A 184 20.73 -1.03 -8.65
C VAL A 184 19.90 -2.31 -8.68
N GLY A 185 19.19 -2.53 -9.79
CA GLY A 185 18.44 -3.75 -10.04
C GLY A 185 17.17 -3.91 -9.21
N HIS A 186 16.68 -2.84 -8.56
CA HIS A 186 15.44 -2.86 -7.80
C HIS A 186 14.22 -3.02 -8.71
N ILE A 187 13.22 -3.77 -8.24
CA ILE A 187 11.97 -3.98 -8.98
C ILE A 187 11.28 -2.66 -9.33
N GLU A 188 11.26 -1.68 -8.42
CA GLU A 188 10.71 -0.34 -8.66
C GLU A 188 11.45 0.39 -9.78
N GLY A 189 12.78 0.21 -9.90
CA GLY A 189 13.59 0.76 -11.00
C GLY A 189 13.27 0.19 -12.38
N ILE A 190 12.46 -0.87 -12.44
CA ILE A 190 11.94 -1.45 -13.69
C ILE A 190 10.46 -1.07 -13.86
N MET A 191 9.66 -1.18 -12.80
CA MET A 191 8.20 -1.21 -12.90
C MET A 191 7.50 0.11 -12.57
N GLY A 192 8.12 0.99 -11.78
CA GLY A 192 7.51 2.25 -11.36
C GLY A 192 7.40 3.27 -12.50
N ASN A 193 6.36 4.12 -12.47
CA ASN A 193 6.12 5.11 -13.54
C ASN A 193 7.33 6.04 -13.76
N ARG A 194 7.96 6.48 -12.67
CA ARG A 194 9.19 7.30 -12.77
C ARG A 194 10.29 6.57 -13.55
N ALA A 195 10.52 5.30 -13.26
CA ALA A 195 11.54 4.49 -13.91
C ALA A 195 11.21 4.26 -15.38
N MET A 196 9.93 4.03 -15.71
CA MET A 196 9.47 3.89 -17.10
C MET A 196 9.71 5.16 -17.91
N ARG A 197 9.36 6.34 -17.37
CA ARG A 197 9.61 7.65 -18.01
C ARG A 197 11.11 7.93 -18.20
N LEU A 198 11.96 7.55 -17.27
CA LEU A 198 13.40 7.71 -17.40
C LEU A 198 14.02 6.75 -18.45
N ARG A 199 13.40 5.60 -18.68
CA ARG A 199 13.82 4.61 -19.66
C ARG A 199 13.31 4.93 -21.08
N PHE A 200 12.09 5.46 -21.16
CA PHE A 200 11.40 5.85 -22.39
C PHE A 200 11.11 7.34 -22.33
N LEU A 201 12.11 8.15 -22.67
CA LEU A 201 12.04 9.61 -22.59
C LEU A 201 10.96 10.24 -23.51
N ASP A 202 10.47 9.47 -24.46
CA ASP A 202 9.55 9.82 -25.54
C ASP A 202 8.15 9.20 -25.37
N LEU A 203 7.93 8.39 -24.33
CA LEU A 203 6.67 7.66 -24.11
C LEU A 203 6.22 7.73 -22.65
N GLU A 204 4.91 7.87 -22.45
CA GLU A 204 4.29 7.64 -21.15
C GLU A 204 4.10 6.12 -20.89
N PRO A 205 3.91 5.69 -19.64
CA PRO A 205 3.71 4.27 -19.32
C PRO A 205 2.62 3.60 -20.15
N GLU A 206 1.49 4.26 -20.37
CA GLU A 206 0.37 3.77 -21.17
C GLU A 206 0.76 3.51 -22.62
N ASP A 207 1.57 4.42 -23.20
CA ASP A 207 2.04 4.34 -24.58
C ASP A 207 3.01 3.15 -24.76
N ILE A 208 3.85 2.89 -23.78
CA ILE A 208 4.78 1.74 -23.80
C ILE A 208 3.98 0.43 -23.97
N PHE A 209 2.95 0.23 -23.14
CA PHE A 209 2.13 -0.97 -23.20
C PHE A 209 1.24 -1.01 -24.45
N ALA A 210 0.74 0.13 -24.94
CA ALA A 210 0.00 0.23 -26.19
C ALA A 210 0.87 -0.11 -27.40
N ASN A 211 2.07 0.45 -27.48
CA ASN A 211 3.02 0.20 -28.57
C ASN A 211 3.51 -1.26 -28.58
N ALA A 212 3.71 -1.86 -27.39
CA ALA A 212 4.02 -3.29 -27.30
C ALA A 212 2.92 -4.16 -27.93
N ARG A 213 1.65 -3.85 -27.66
CA ARG A 213 0.50 -4.53 -28.29
C ARG A 213 0.43 -4.28 -29.78
N ALA A 214 0.82 -3.08 -30.25
CA ALA A 214 0.87 -2.73 -31.67
C ALA A 214 2.07 -3.36 -32.41
N GLY A 215 3.02 -3.96 -31.70
CA GLY A 215 4.10 -4.72 -32.29
C GLY A 215 5.48 -4.07 -32.20
N ASP A 216 5.62 -2.94 -31.55
CA ASP A 216 6.93 -2.32 -31.30
C ASP A 216 7.83 -3.25 -30.50
N GLN A 217 8.99 -3.57 -31.05
CA GLN A 217 9.92 -4.56 -30.48
C GLN A 217 10.54 -4.08 -29.16
N ARG A 218 10.95 -2.81 -29.08
CA ARG A 218 11.54 -2.22 -27.86
C ARG A 218 10.56 -2.25 -26.71
N CYS A 219 9.31 -1.90 -26.99
CA CYS A 219 8.23 -1.92 -26.00
C CYS A 219 7.89 -3.36 -25.57
N ARG A 220 7.84 -4.32 -26.50
CA ARG A 220 7.60 -5.74 -26.18
C ARG A 220 8.68 -6.32 -25.26
N GLU A 221 9.94 -6.07 -25.54
CA GLU A 221 11.06 -6.53 -24.73
C GLU A 221 10.99 -5.94 -23.30
N PHE A 222 10.58 -4.68 -23.20
CA PHE A 222 10.38 -4.05 -21.91
C PHE A 222 9.17 -4.61 -21.15
N VAL A 223 8.04 -4.81 -21.80
CA VAL A 223 6.84 -5.41 -21.18
C VAL A 223 7.12 -6.82 -20.67
N ASP A 224 7.92 -7.62 -21.37
CA ASP A 224 8.41 -8.91 -20.87
C ASP A 224 9.30 -8.74 -19.64
N LEU A 225 10.27 -7.82 -19.67
CA LEU A 225 11.12 -7.50 -18.51
C LEU A 225 10.30 -7.06 -17.31
N TRP A 226 9.27 -6.23 -17.52
CA TRP A 226 8.36 -5.73 -16.48
C TRP A 226 7.63 -6.88 -15.76
N HIS A 227 7.05 -7.81 -16.51
CA HIS A 227 6.39 -9.00 -15.94
C HIS A 227 7.38 -9.95 -15.27
N ARG A 228 8.56 -10.12 -15.86
CA ARG A 228 9.61 -10.97 -15.31
C ARG A 228 10.18 -10.40 -14.01
N ALA A 229 10.28 -9.08 -13.88
CA ALA A 229 10.68 -8.42 -12.64
C ALA A 229 9.66 -8.67 -11.51
N LEU A 230 8.35 -8.55 -11.80
CA LEU A 230 7.31 -8.87 -10.82
C LEU A 230 7.32 -10.35 -10.43
N ALA A 231 7.52 -11.24 -11.39
CA ALA A 231 7.66 -12.68 -11.11
C ALA A 231 8.84 -12.97 -10.19
N ALA A 232 9.99 -12.31 -10.41
CA ALA A 232 11.17 -12.45 -9.55
C ALA A 232 10.90 -11.94 -8.12
N GLY A 233 10.22 -10.80 -7.97
CA GLY A 233 9.76 -10.30 -6.67
C GLY A 233 8.82 -11.28 -5.95
N CYS A 234 7.84 -11.82 -6.66
CA CYS A 234 6.93 -12.84 -6.13
C CYS A 234 7.69 -14.13 -5.75
N ALA A 235 8.61 -14.60 -6.60
CA ALA A 235 9.41 -15.79 -6.33
C ALA A 235 10.28 -15.60 -5.08
N SER A 236 10.90 -14.43 -4.91
CA SER A 236 11.67 -14.10 -3.70
C SER A 236 10.79 -14.15 -2.46
N ALA A 237 9.59 -13.55 -2.53
CA ALA A 237 8.64 -13.58 -1.42
C ALA A 237 8.17 -15.02 -1.07
N ILE A 238 8.01 -15.89 -2.09
CA ILE A 238 7.64 -17.30 -1.90
C ILE A 238 8.80 -18.08 -1.26
N HIS A 239 10.03 -17.90 -1.76
CA HIS A 239 11.18 -18.65 -1.25
C HIS A 239 11.55 -18.25 0.19
N LEU A 240 11.37 -16.98 0.57
CA LEU A 240 11.69 -16.47 1.91
C LEU A 240 10.56 -16.66 2.92
N GLY A 241 9.31 -16.57 2.48
CA GLY A 241 8.14 -16.54 3.37
C GLY A 241 7.09 -17.63 3.10
N GLY A 242 7.39 -18.60 2.22
CA GLY A 242 6.47 -19.67 1.83
C GLY A 242 5.42 -19.23 0.80
N PRO A 243 4.66 -20.18 0.24
CA PRO A 243 3.55 -19.88 -0.66
C PRO A 243 2.42 -19.18 0.07
N GLY A 244 1.53 -18.55 -0.68
CA GLY A 244 0.37 -17.84 -0.13
C GLY A 244 -0.44 -17.16 -1.23
N LYS A 245 -1.37 -16.31 -0.84
CA LYS A 245 -2.17 -15.57 -1.78
C LYS A 245 -1.53 -14.20 -2.06
N PHE A 246 -1.33 -13.90 -3.33
CA PHE A 246 -0.83 -12.62 -3.82
C PHE A 246 -1.96 -11.85 -4.48
N TYR A 247 -2.10 -10.61 -4.08
CA TYR A 247 -2.97 -9.63 -4.71
C TYR A 247 -2.13 -8.57 -5.39
N PHE A 248 -2.61 -8.10 -6.54
CA PHE A 248 -2.02 -7.01 -7.30
C PHE A 248 -3.06 -5.91 -7.45
N THR A 249 -2.71 -4.69 -7.11
CA THR A 249 -3.59 -3.53 -7.18
C THR A 249 -2.80 -2.26 -7.51
N GLY A 250 -3.46 -1.12 -7.62
CA GLY A 250 -2.84 0.18 -7.92
C GLY A 250 -3.06 0.61 -9.35
N LEU A 251 -2.53 1.78 -9.70
CA LEU A 251 -2.78 2.45 -10.98
C LEU A 251 -2.35 1.59 -12.18
N ASN A 252 -1.21 0.92 -12.08
CA ASN A 252 -0.60 0.16 -13.17
C ASN A 252 -1.08 -1.30 -13.23
N VAL A 253 -2.04 -1.68 -12.41
CA VAL A 253 -2.56 -3.06 -12.43
C VAL A 253 -3.22 -3.40 -13.77
N CYS A 254 -3.70 -2.39 -14.51
CA CYS A 254 -4.25 -2.55 -15.85
C CYS A 254 -3.23 -3.02 -16.91
N PHE A 255 -1.94 -2.89 -16.61
CA PHE A 255 -0.85 -3.36 -17.48
C PHE A 255 -0.49 -4.83 -17.23
N LEU A 256 -0.97 -5.41 -16.13
CA LEU A 256 -0.61 -6.75 -15.71
C LEU A 256 -1.38 -7.82 -16.50
N ASP A 257 -0.65 -8.67 -17.20
CA ASP A 257 -1.15 -9.94 -17.74
C ASP A 257 -0.80 -11.07 -16.77
N LEU A 258 -1.80 -11.59 -16.06
CA LEU A 258 -1.61 -12.69 -15.09
C LEU A 258 -1.09 -13.97 -15.73
N LYS A 259 -1.39 -14.21 -17.02
CA LYS A 259 -0.90 -15.40 -17.72
C LYS A 259 0.61 -15.29 -17.91
N VAL A 260 1.09 -14.16 -18.42
CA VAL A 260 2.52 -13.88 -18.61
C VAL A 260 3.26 -13.92 -17.28
N LEU A 261 2.70 -13.29 -16.25
CA LEU A 261 3.26 -13.33 -14.89
C LEU A 261 3.41 -14.77 -14.39
N ARG A 262 2.37 -15.59 -14.55
CA ARG A 262 2.36 -16.98 -14.12
C ARG A 262 3.41 -17.80 -14.86
N GLU A 263 3.51 -17.64 -16.18
CA GLU A 263 4.51 -18.35 -17.01
C GLU A 263 5.93 -18.07 -16.51
N HIS A 264 6.27 -16.81 -16.23
CA HIS A 264 7.58 -16.46 -15.65
C HIS A 264 7.75 -17.04 -14.24
N LEU A 265 6.74 -16.92 -13.39
CA LEU A 265 6.82 -17.39 -12.00
C LEU A 265 7.00 -18.91 -11.90
N GLU A 266 6.35 -19.69 -12.77
CA GLU A 266 6.49 -21.14 -12.84
C GLU A 266 7.91 -21.59 -13.24
N THR A 267 8.65 -20.76 -13.98
CA THR A 267 10.06 -21.03 -14.26
C THR A 267 10.97 -20.78 -13.06
N MET A 268 10.60 -19.85 -12.18
CA MET A 268 11.38 -19.41 -11.01
C MET A 268 11.08 -20.24 -9.76
N VAL A 269 9.83 -20.68 -9.56
CA VAL A 269 9.40 -21.49 -8.41
C VAL A 269 9.20 -22.92 -8.85
N ARG A 270 10.27 -23.73 -8.76
CA ARG A 270 10.28 -25.13 -9.24
C ARG A 270 10.02 -26.16 -8.15
N MET A 271 10.15 -25.77 -6.88
CA MET A 271 9.93 -26.68 -5.75
C MET A 271 8.42 -26.90 -5.55
N SER A 272 7.96 -28.13 -5.75
CA SER A 272 6.53 -28.50 -5.67
C SER A 272 5.81 -27.99 -4.41
N PRO A 273 6.37 -28.09 -3.18
CA PRO A 273 5.71 -27.57 -1.99
C PRO A 273 5.48 -26.03 -2.03
N LEU A 274 6.28 -25.30 -2.81
CA LEU A 274 6.18 -23.84 -2.91
C LEU A 274 5.21 -23.40 -4.03
N GLN A 275 4.69 -24.29 -4.84
CA GLN A 275 3.81 -23.97 -5.97
C GLN A 275 2.33 -23.80 -5.57
N SER A 276 1.98 -23.96 -4.29
CA SER A 276 0.63 -23.73 -3.77
C SER A 276 0.31 -22.26 -3.51
N TYR A 277 0.74 -21.36 -4.40
CA TYR A 277 0.38 -19.94 -4.39
C TYR A 277 -0.82 -19.65 -5.29
N SER A 278 -1.49 -18.54 -5.04
CA SER A 278 -2.54 -18.01 -5.91
C SER A 278 -2.32 -16.52 -6.21
N LEU A 279 -2.75 -16.10 -7.38
CA LEU A 279 -2.58 -14.74 -7.90
C LEU A 279 -3.96 -14.15 -8.22
N GLU A 280 -4.22 -12.93 -7.78
CA GLU A 280 -5.47 -12.22 -8.02
C GLU A 280 -5.22 -10.73 -8.27
N VAL A 281 -5.86 -10.19 -9.30
CA VAL A 281 -5.84 -8.75 -9.63
C VAL A 281 -7.08 -8.09 -9.07
N LEU A 282 -6.90 -6.96 -8.41
CA LEU A 282 -7.98 -6.16 -7.86
C LEU A 282 -7.83 -4.70 -8.32
N PRO A 283 -8.94 -4.01 -8.60
CA PRO A 283 -8.89 -2.57 -8.82
C PRO A 283 -8.39 -1.85 -7.57
N ALA A 284 -7.80 -0.67 -7.76
CA ALA A 284 -7.46 0.22 -6.65
C ALA A 284 -8.74 0.64 -5.93
N ASP A 285 -8.75 0.52 -4.59
CA ASP A 285 -9.93 0.86 -3.76
C ASP A 285 -9.48 1.35 -2.38
N ASP A 286 -9.62 2.64 -2.15
CA ASP A 286 -9.31 3.27 -0.85
C ASP A 286 -10.09 2.63 0.30
N SER A 287 -11.30 2.11 0.04
CA SER A 287 -12.11 1.45 1.07
C SER A 287 -11.43 0.20 1.65
N THR A 288 -10.65 -0.51 0.84
CA THR A 288 -9.88 -1.66 1.33
C THR A 288 -8.78 -1.22 2.28
N SER A 289 -8.04 -0.17 1.93
CA SER A 289 -6.97 0.38 2.77
C SER A 289 -7.54 1.00 4.05
N VAL A 290 -8.64 1.76 3.96
CA VAL A 290 -9.32 2.34 5.13
C VAL A 290 -9.79 1.25 6.09
N LEU A 291 -10.44 0.18 5.59
CA LEU A 291 -10.82 -0.97 6.40
C LEU A 291 -9.60 -1.59 7.09
N GLY A 292 -8.53 -1.80 6.33
CA GLY A 292 -7.31 -2.43 6.83
C GLY A 292 -6.59 -1.60 7.87
N ALA A 293 -6.50 -0.29 7.71
CA ALA A 293 -5.92 0.61 8.70
C ALA A 293 -6.65 0.51 10.04
N GLY A 294 -7.99 0.56 10.03
CA GLY A 294 -8.79 0.41 11.24
C GLY A 294 -8.67 -0.98 11.88
N VAL A 295 -8.67 -2.05 11.09
CA VAL A 295 -8.48 -3.44 11.56
C VAL A 295 -7.10 -3.64 12.19
N ALA A 296 -6.06 -3.11 11.56
CA ALA A 296 -4.69 -3.19 12.08
C ALA A 296 -4.55 -2.46 13.41
N ALA A 297 -5.16 -1.27 13.54
CA ALA A 297 -5.17 -0.51 14.79
C ALA A 297 -5.89 -1.25 15.92
N LEU A 298 -7.06 -1.86 15.65
CA LEU A 298 -7.76 -2.66 16.65
C LEU A 298 -6.93 -3.87 17.12
N ARG A 299 -6.21 -4.50 16.21
CA ARG A 299 -5.32 -5.62 16.57
C ARG A 299 -4.12 -5.18 17.40
N ALA A 300 -3.51 -4.05 17.07
CA ALA A 300 -2.39 -3.51 17.83
C ALA A 300 -2.76 -3.25 19.30
N GLN A 301 -4.03 -2.85 19.58
CA GLN A 301 -4.54 -2.68 20.93
C GLN A 301 -4.66 -3.98 21.74
N GLN A 302 -4.75 -5.11 21.08
CA GLN A 302 -4.98 -6.40 21.73
C GLN A 302 -3.69 -7.20 21.98
N ASN A 303 -2.52 -6.64 21.68
CA ASN A 303 -1.20 -7.30 21.85
C ASN A 303 -1.13 -8.68 21.16
N TRP A 304 -1.66 -8.78 19.94
CA TRP A 304 -1.59 -10.01 19.13
C TRP A 304 -0.41 -10.00 18.17
#